data_7cbc26c4ff8b8feea51cfdfc07936927
#
_entry.id   7cbc26c4ff8b8feea51cfdfc07936927
#
_cell.length_a   1.000
_cell.length_b   1.000
_cell.length_c   1.000
_cell.angle_alpha   90.00
_cell.angle_beta   90.00
_cell.angle_gamma   90.00
#
_symmetry.space_group_name_H-M   'P 1'
#
loop_
_entity.id
_entity.type
_entity.pdbx_description
1 polymer ?
#
loop_
_entity_poly.entity_id
_entity_poly.type
_entity_poly.pdbx_seq_one_letter_code
_entity_poly.pdbx_strand_id
1 'polypeptide(L)'
;KTRKDFRGIPIRSLDHKVVLLLPYEVMRKKLLDYNAMRIIIKNGKEAWESTSRPYLRSNDDLEILNRYNSEIRGIYNYYCIANNVNILNSFYYYMKESMYKTLSSKYESTVRKIIRKYCRNKVFTVRYENNKGEMLERTIYHGGFKQRKDARIDNAHIMPSYRGTESTSLMARLKARECEYCGAEDNLRMVHVRKLKDLKGKQEWLSLIHISEPTRLDVIS
;
A
#
# COMPACT_ATOMS: atom_id res chain seq x y z
N LYS A 1 8.43 21.55 -24.90
CA LYS A 1 8.44 20.86 -26.23
C LYS A 1 7.00 20.82 -26.74
N THR A 2 6.74 21.44 -27.89
CA THR A 2 5.45 21.37 -28.57
C THR A 2 5.17 19.94 -29.00
N ARG A 3 4.09 19.36 -28.49
CA ARG A 3 3.64 18.02 -28.90
C ARG A 3 2.94 18.16 -30.25
N LYS A 4 3.26 17.30 -31.20
CA LYS A 4 2.62 17.26 -32.51
C LYS A 4 1.69 16.04 -32.58
N ASP A 5 0.57 16.13 -33.28
CA ASP A 5 -0.28 15.00 -33.60
C ASP A 5 0.36 14.12 -34.68
N PHE A 6 -0.32 13.03 -35.05
CA PHE A 6 0.16 12.12 -36.08
C PHE A 6 0.28 12.75 -37.48
N ARG A 7 -0.32 13.94 -37.69
CA ARG A 7 -0.25 14.76 -38.91
C ARG A 7 0.84 15.83 -38.84
N GLY A 8 1.61 15.89 -37.72
CA GLY A 8 2.64 16.89 -37.51
C GLY A 8 2.11 18.28 -37.06
N ILE A 9 0.82 18.39 -36.80
CA ILE A 9 0.18 19.65 -36.36
C ILE A 9 0.47 19.85 -34.87
N PRO A 10 0.91 21.08 -34.44
CA PRO A 10 1.13 21.35 -33.03
C PRO A 10 -0.17 21.21 -32.23
N ILE A 11 -0.17 20.31 -31.28
CA ILE A 11 -1.28 20.18 -30.33
C ILE A 11 -0.95 21.00 -29.09
N ARG A 12 -1.96 21.73 -28.60
CA ARG A 12 -1.87 22.42 -27.32
C ARG A 12 -1.62 21.40 -26.23
N SER A 13 -0.37 21.24 -25.77
CA SER A 13 -0.08 20.42 -24.61
C SER A 13 -0.52 21.20 -23.37
N LEU A 14 -1.20 20.53 -22.47
CA LEU A 14 -1.47 21.06 -21.12
C LEU A 14 -0.15 20.99 -20.33
N ASP A 15 0.79 21.90 -20.69
CA ASP A 15 2.16 21.95 -20.17
C ASP A 15 2.12 22.36 -18.73
N HIS A 16 1.56 22.10 -17.83
CA HIS A 16 1.63 22.36 -16.38
C HIS A 16 0.79 21.37 -15.55
N LYS A 17 0.35 20.28 -16.17
CA LYS A 17 -0.38 19.25 -15.42
C LYS A 17 0.61 18.43 -14.60
N VAL A 18 0.40 18.38 -13.29
CA VAL A 18 1.12 17.48 -12.41
C VAL A 18 0.79 16.05 -12.81
N VAL A 19 1.83 15.24 -13.05
CA VAL A 19 1.73 13.84 -13.44
C VAL A 19 2.39 13.01 -12.36
N LEU A 20 1.64 12.06 -11.81
CA LEU A 20 2.18 11.07 -10.87
C LEU A 20 2.67 9.87 -11.66
N LEU A 21 3.92 9.50 -11.47
CA LEU A 21 4.53 8.36 -12.15
C LEU A 21 5.05 7.34 -11.13
N LEU A 22 4.88 6.08 -11.45
CA LEU A 22 5.58 4.99 -10.78
C LEU A 22 6.98 4.87 -11.42
N PRO A 23 8.07 5.08 -10.66
CA PRO A 23 9.42 4.89 -11.17
C PRO A 23 9.70 3.41 -11.47
N TYR A 24 10.42 3.16 -12.55
CA TYR A 24 10.80 1.80 -12.95
C TYR A 24 11.73 1.13 -11.93
N GLU A 25 12.58 1.92 -11.31
CA GLU A 25 13.53 1.49 -10.27
C GLU A 25 12.82 0.93 -9.04
N VAL A 26 11.66 1.48 -8.68
CA VAL A 26 10.85 0.97 -7.56
C VAL A 26 10.37 -0.44 -7.87
N MET A 27 9.88 -0.67 -9.08
CA MET A 27 9.41 -1.96 -9.54
C MET A 27 10.56 -2.99 -9.54
N ARG A 28 11.73 -2.59 -10.08
CA ARG A 28 12.96 -3.40 -10.08
C ARG A 28 13.38 -3.76 -8.66
N LYS A 29 13.48 -2.78 -7.78
CA LYS A 29 13.84 -2.98 -6.37
C LYS A 29 12.88 -3.92 -5.66
N LYS A 30 11.58 -3.73 -5.81
CA LYS A 30 10.57 -4.60 -5.17
C LYS A 30 10.62 -6.05 -5.64
N LEU A 31 10.86 -6.30 -6.94
CA LEU A 31 11.02 -7.66 -7.45
C LEU A 31 12.28 -8.35 -6.89
N LEU A 32 13.35 -7.59 -6.68
CA LEU A 32 14.57 -8.09 -6.04
C LEU A 32 14.35 -8.33 -4.54
N ASP A 33 13.76 -7.37 -3.82
CA ASP A 33 13.45 -7.48 -2.38
C ASP A 33 12.55 -8.70 -2.09
N TYR A 34 11.62 -9.00 -2.98
CA TYR A 34 10.75 -10.17 -2.87
C TYR A 34 11.42 -11.46 -3.33
N ASN A 35 12.65 -11.42 -3.81
CA ASN A 35 13.32 -12.57 -4.43
C ASN A 35 12.52 -13.22 -5.57
N ALA A 36 11.70 -12.43 -6.27
CA ALA A 36 10.88 -12.90 -7.38
C ALA A 36 11.62 -12.87 -8.71
N MET A 37 12.75 -12.16 -8.76
CA MET A 37 13.53 -11.89 -9.95
C MET A 37 15.02 -11.87 -9.63
N ARG A 38 15.84 -12.21 -10.60
CA ARG A 38 17.28 -11.94 -10.63
C ARG A 38 17.66 -11.21 -11.90
N ILE A 39 18.75 -10.45 -11.83
CA ILE A 39 19.32 -9.75 -12.96
C ILE A 39 20.38 -10.66 -13.59
N ILE A 40 20.29 -10.82 -14.89
CA ILE A 40 21.26 -11.56 -15.69
C ILE A 40 21.75 -10.65 -16.82
N ILE A 41 22.97 -10.88 -17.30
CA ILE A 41 23.51 -10.17 -18.47
C ILE A 41 23.34 -11.08 -19.67
N LYS A 42 22.58 -10.65 -20.67
CA LYS A 42 22.44 -11.31 -21.97
C LYS A 42 22.91 -10.36 -23.07
N ASN A 43 23.84 -10.81 -23.87
CA ASN A 43 24.39 -10.01 -24.97
C ASN A 43 24.84 -8.60 -24.54
N GLY A 44 25.51 -8.49 -23.37
CA GLY A 44 25.98 -7.23 -22.81
C GLY A 44 24.88 -6.30 -22.26
N LYS A 45 23.64 -6.73 -22.22
CA LYS A 45 22.50 -5.95 -21.69
C LYS A 45 21.90 -6.63 -20.47
N GLU A 46 21.43 -5.80 -19.52
CA GLU A 46 20.66 -6.28 -18.37
C GLU A 46 19.34 -6.94 -18.84
N ALA A 47 19.11 -8.14 -18.39
CA ALA A 47 17.86 -8.86 -18.60
C ALA A 47 17.34 -9.38 -17.25
N TRP A 48 16.05 -9.43 -17.11
CA TRP A 48 15.39 -9.89 -15.90
C TRP A 48 14.92 -11.32 -16.07
N GLU A 49 15.17 -12.12 -15.07
CA GLU A 49 14.70 -13.50 -15.03
C GLU A 49 13.96 -13.77 -13.73
N SER A 50 12.74 -14.31 -13.81
CA SER A 50 11.98 -14.72 -12.64
C SER A 50 12.66 -15.88 -11.92
N THR A 51 12.62 -15.90 -10.59
CA THR A 51 13.20 -16.94 -9.73
C THR A 51 12.15 -17.59 -8.85
N SER A 52 12.39 -18.84 -8.41
CA SER A 52 11.60 -19.45 -7.35
C SER A 52 11.96 -18.82 -6.00
N ARG A 53 11.04 -18.89 -5.03
CA ARG A 53 11.24 -18.46 -3.65
C ARG A 53 11.37 -19.68 -2.73
N PRO A 54 12.58 -20.17 -2.46
CA PRO A 54 12.77 -21.42 -1.72
C PRO A 54 12.14 -21.43 -0.34
N TYR A 55 12.16 -20.27 0.34
CA TYR A 55 11.61 -20.13 1.70
C TYR A 55 10.09 -20.31 1.78
N LEU A 56 9.36 -20.23 0.64
CA LEU A 56 7.91 -20.49 0.59
C LEU A 56 7.57 -21.96 0.31
N ARG A 57 8.53 -22.81 0.04
CA ARG A 57 8.28 -24.22 -0.37
C ARG A 57 7.59 -25.04 0.72
N SER A 58 7.86 -24.74 1.98
CA SER A 58 7.25 -25.42 3.13
C SER A 58 5.82 -24.97 3.44
N ASN A 59 5.40 -23.82 2.89
CA ASN A 59 4.07 -23.28 3.13
C ASN A 59 3.01 -24.00 2.30
N ASP A 60 1.74 -23.91 2.74
CA ASP A 60 0.61 -24.39 1.94
C ASP A 60 0.43 -23.60 0.65
N ASP A 61 -0.20 -24.21 -0.35
CA ASP A 61 -0.44 -23.59 -1.67
C ASP A 61 -1.29 -22.34 -1.58
N LEU A 62 -2.27 -22.34 -0.65
CA LEU A 62 -3.09 -21.18 -0.37
C LEU A 62 -2.27 -20.03 0.25
N GLU A 63 -1.37 -20.35 1.18
CA GLU A 63 -0.49 -19.37 1.79
C GLU A 63 0.48 -18.77 0.78
N ILE A 64 1.06 -19.61 -0.07
CA ILE A 64 1.92 -19.15 -1.18
C ILE A 64 1.14 -18.18 -2.06
N LEU A 65 -0.04 -18.58 -2.53
CA LEU A 65 -0.88 -17.73 -3.37
C LEU A 65 -1.26 -16.41 -2.69
N ASN A 66 -1.65 -16.47 -1.41
CA ASN A 66 -2.03 -15.27 -0.64
C ASN A 66 -0.84 -14.32 -0.46
N ARG A 67 0.37 -14.84 -0.27
CA ARG A 67 1.58 -14.03 -0.18
C ARG A 67 1.84 -13.25 -1.46
N TYR A 68 1.80 -13.92 -2.62
CA TYR A 68 1.94 -13.25 -3.91
C TYR A 68 0.82 -12.24 -4.17
N ASN A 69 -0.43 -12.57 -3.83
CA ASN A 69 -1.57 -11.69 -3.99
C ASN A 69 -1.46 -10.42 -3.13
N SER A 70 -1.02 -10.54 -1.87
CA SER A 70 -0.87 -9.37 -0.99
C SER A 70 0.25 -8.44 -1.47
N GLU A 71 1.36 -8.97 -1.96
CA GLU A 71 2.46 -8.19 -2.51
C GLU A 71 2.04 -7.46 -3.80
N ILE A 72 1.34 -8.14 -4.71
CA ILE A 72 0.82 -7.54 -5.96
C ILE A 72 -0.20 -6.44 -5.65
N ARG A 73 -1.16 -6.71 -4.77
CA ARG A 73 -2.20 -5.74 -4.38
C ARG A 73 -1.61 -4.56 -3.61
N GLY A 74 -0.62 -4.80 -2.76
CA GLY A 74 0.05 -3.76 -2.00
C GLY A 74 0.68 -2.70 -2.90
N ILE A 75 1.45 -3.12 -3.90
CA ILE A 75 2.02 -2.19 -4.87
C ILE A 75 0.93 -1.50 -5.69
N TYR A 76 -0.06 -2.24 -6.19
CA TYR A 76 -1.12 -1.65 -6.98
C TYR A 76 -1.94 -0.64 -6.18
N ASN A 77 -2.32 -0.95 -4.95
CA ASN A 77 -3.09 -0.03 -4.12
C ASN A 77 -2.33 1.27 -3.82
N TYR A 78 -1.01 1.18 -3.63
CA TYR A 78 -0.17 2.35 -3.40
C TYR A 78 -0.04 3.24 -4.64
N TYR A 79 0.12 2.64 -5.83
CA TYR A 79 0.36 3.35 -7.08
C TYR A 79 -0.86 3.44 -8.01
N CYS A 80 -2.05 3.07 -7.53
CA CYS A 80 -3.26 3.03 -8.37
C CYS A 80 -3.67 4.38 -8.98
N ILE A 81 -3.21 5.48 -8.41
CA ILE A 81 -3.44 6.85 -8.92
C ILE A 81 -2.40 7.28 -9.96
N ALA A 82 -1.31 6.54 -10.12
CA ALA A 82 -0.25 6.90 -11.06
C ALA A 82 -0.73 6.82 -12.52
N ASN A 83 -0.31 7.79 -13.32
CA ASN A 83 -0.70 7.86 -14.72
C ASN A 83 -0.16 6.69 -15.56
N ASN A 84 0.97 6.11 -15.15
CA ASN A 84 1.61 4.98 -15.81
C ASN A 84 1.43 3.65 -15.06
N VAL A 85 0.37 3.50 -14.28
CA VAL A 85 0.12 2.30 -13.47
C VAL A 85 0.11 1.00 -14.28
N ASN A 86 -0.15 1.08 -15.58
CA ASN A 86 -0.13 -0.05 -16.49
C ASN A 86 1.23 -0.76 -16.59
N ILE A 87 2.35 -0.11 -16.21
CA ILE A 87 3.66 -0.77 -16.14
C ILE A 87 3.69 -1.90 -15.10
N LEU A 88 2.76 -1.92 -14.14
CA LEU A 88 2.60 -3.02 -13.20
C LEU A 88 2.22 -4.35 -13.87
N ASN A 89 1.81 -4.35 -15.14
CA ASN A 89 1.63 -5.59 -15.90
C ASN A 89 2.96 -6.36 -16.03
N SER A 90 4.08 -5.65 -16.22
CA SER A 90 5.40 -6.28 -16.24
C SER A 90 5.80 -6.81 -14.85
N PHE A 91 5.53 -6.06 -13.80
CA PHE A 91 5.72 -6.52 -12.42
C PHE A 91 4.92 -7.80 -12.15
N TYR A 92 3.64 -7.81 -12.49
CA TYR A 92 2.76 -8.95 -12.35
C TYR A 92 3.25 -10.18 -13.12
N TYR A 93 3.77 -9.97 -14.33
CA TYR A 93 4.34 -11.06 -15.12
C TYR A 93 5.46 -11.78 -14.34
N TYR A 94 6.45 -11.05 -13.82
CA TYR A 94 7.54 -11.64 -13.05
C TYR A 94 7.06 -12.29 -11.75
N MET A 95 6.11 -11.69 -11.05
CA MET A 95 5.52 -12.26 -9.84
C MET A 95 4.81 -13.58 -10.13
N LYS A 96 4.01 -13.63 -11.19
CA LYS A 96 3.28 -14.82 -11.61
C LYS A 96 4.24 -15.95 -12.02
N GLU A 97 5.24 -15.65 -12.82
CA GLU A 97 6.25 -16.62 -13.24
C GLU A 97 7.07 -17.13 -12.03
N SER A 98 7.42 -16.25 -11.09
CA SER A 98 8.07 -16.63 -9.84
C SER A 98 7.21 -17.59 -9.02
N MET A 99 5.91 -17.33 -8.91
CA MET A 99 4.96 -18.23 -8.23
C MET A 99 4.93 -19.62 -8.87
N TYR A 100 4.85 -19.68 -10.20
CA TYR A 100 4.88 -20.96 -10.91
C TYR A 100 6.18 -21.73 -10.65
N LYS A 101 7.32 -21.04 -10.68
CA LYS A 101 8.63 -21.65 -10.37
C LYS A 101 8.73 -22.11 -8.92
N THR A 102 8.12 -21.37 -7.97
CA THR A 102 8.08 -21.75 -6.57
C THR A 102 7.29 -23.02 -6.34
N LEU A 103 6.09 -23.11 -6.92
CA LEU A 103 5.26 -24.32 -6.87
C LEU A 103 5.89 -25.49 -7.63
N SER A 104 6.51 -25.22 -8.77
CA SER A 104 7.27 -26.22 -9.53
C SER A 104 8.41 -26.81 -8.69
N SER A 105 9.14 -25.97 -7.97
CA SER A 105 10.19 -26.38 -7.05
C SER A 105 9.65 -27.12 -5.81
N LYS A 106 8.48 -26.73 -5.28
CA LYS A 106 7.81 -27.41 -4.17
C LYS A 106 7.44 -28.86 -4.52
N TYR A 107 6.87 -29.05 -5.70
CA TYR A 107 6.36 -30.35 -6.15
C TYR A 107 7.32 -31.12 -7.05
N GLU A 108 8.58 -30.70 -7.13
CA GLU A 108 9.60 -31.30 -7.98
C GLU A 108 9.08 -31.61 -9.40
N SER A 109 8.35 -30.66 -9.96
CA SER A 109 7.61 -30.80 -11.19
C SER A 109 7.93 -29.66 -12.17
N THR A 110 7.51 -29.81 -13.41
CA THR A 110 7.70 -28.74 -14.40
C THR A 110 6.62 -27.65 -14.26
N VAL A 111 6.98 -26.41 -14.60
CA VAL A 111 6.05 -25.28 -14.62
C VAL A 111 4.81 -25.58 -15.48
N ARG A 112 4.97 -26.28 -16.61
CA ARG A 112 3.85 -26.67 -17.48
C ARG A 112 2.84 -27.59 -16.76
N LYS A 113 3.31 -28.54 -15.94
CA LYS A 113 2.42 -29.41 -15.15
C LYS A 113 1.68 -28.62 -14.07
N ILE A 114 2.37 -27.67 -13.40
CA ILE A 114 1.73 -26.77 -12.42
C ILE A 114 0.64 -25.93 -13.08
N ILE A 115 0.94 -25.29 -14.21
CA ILE A 115 -0.07 -24.52 -14.96
C ILE A 115 -1.27 -25.40 -15.32
N ARG A 116 -1.06 -26.60 -15.82
CA ARG A 116 -2.15 -27.53 -16.18
C ARG A 116 -3.00 -27.95 -14.98
N LYS A 117 -2.37 -28.14 -13.80
CA LYS A 117 -3.05 -28.55 -12.57
C LYS A 117 -3.91 -27.43 -11.99
N TYR A 118 -3.39 -26.20 -11.94
CA TYR A 118 -4.00 -25.09 -11.17
C TYR A 118 -4.69 -24.04 -12.04
N CYS A 119 -4.32 -23.89 -13.33
CA CYS A 119 -4.94 -22.86 -14.16
C CYS A 119 -6.28 -23.34 -14.73
N ARG A 120 -7.33 -22.56 -14.44
CA ARG A 120 -8.67 -22.69 -15.00
C ARG A 120 -9.04 -21.40 -15.69
N ASN A 121 -9.56 -21.47 -16.88
CA ASN A 121 -9.92 -20.28 -17.68
C ASN A 121 -8.78 -19.23 -17.72
N LYS A 122 -7.54 -19.69 -17.87
CA LYS A 122 -6.31 -18.85 -17.88
C LYS A 122 -5.99 -18.16 -16.53
N VAL A 123 -6.75 -18.44 -15.46
CA VAL A 123 -6.51 -17.89 -14.12
C VAL A 123 -6.03 -19.00 -13.20
N PHE A 124 -4.94 -18.74 -12.49
CA PHE A 124 -4.42 -19.66 -11.48
C PHE A 124 -5.36 -19.69 -10.27
N THR A 125 -5.81 -20.87 -9.88
CA THR A 125 -6.82 -21.08 -8.84
C THR A 125 -6.39 -22.21 -7.92
N VAL A 126 -6.41 -21.95 -6.62
CA VAL A 126 -6.23 -22.95 -5.55
C VAL A 126 -7.58 -23.23 -4.91
N ARG A 127 -7.92 -24.52 -4.76
CA ARG A 127 -9.09 -24.95 -4.00
C ARG A 127 -8.65 -25.35 -2.62
N TYR A 128 -9.42 -24.96 -1.62
CA TYR A 128 -9.20 -25.30 -0.23
C TYR A 128 -10.53 -25.47 0.51
N GLU A 129 -10.49 -26.24 1.56
CA GLU A 129 -11.62 -26.45 2.46
C GLU A 129 -11.52 -25.47 3.61
N ASN A 130 -12.61 -24.78 3.94
CA ASN A 130 -12.66 -23.92 5.10
C ASN A 130 -12.97 -24.71 6.37
N ASN A 131 -12.89 -24.08 7.53
CA ASN A 131 -13.17 -24.71 8.84
C ASN A 131 -14.62 -25.23 8.99
N LYS A 132 -15.50 -24.93 8.04
CA LYS A 132 -16.89 -25.37 8.00
C LYS A 132 -17.12 -26.55 7.04
N GLY A 133 -16.04 -27.07 6.41
CA GLY A 133 -16.14 -28.15 5.41
C GLY A 133 -16.56 -27.69 4.01
N GLU A 134 -16.62 -26.38 3.75
CA GLU A 134 -16.99 -25.86 2.44
C GLU A 134 -15.75 -25.72 1.54
N MET A 135 -15.87 -26.18 0.31
CA MET A 135 -14.82 -26.02 -0.71
C MET A 135 -14.85 -24.61 -1.30
N LEU A 136 -13.79 -23.86 -1.04
CA LEU A 136 -13.60 -22.50 -1.55
C LEU A 136 -12.50 -22.46 -2.61
N GLU A 137 -12.56 -21.44 -3.46
CA GLU A 137 -11.56 -21.18 -4.48
C GLU A 137 -10.88 -19.82 -4.26
N ARG A 138 -9.57 -19.81 -4.35
CA ARG A 138 -8.77 -18.59 -4.31
C ARG A 138 -8.00 -18.45 -5.62
N THR A 139 -8.12 -17.28 -6.24
CA THR A 139 -7.45 -16.99 -7.51
C THR A 139 -6.29 -16.04 -7.32
N ILE A 140 -5.30 -16.11 -8.23
CA ILE A 140 -4.30 -15.06 -8.35
C ILE A 140 -5.01 -13.76 -8.73
N TYR A 141 -4.43 -12.63 -8.30
CA TYR A 141 -4.92 -11.31 -8.70
C TYR A 141 -5.00 -11.21 -10.24
N HIS A 142 -6.16 -10.87 -10.76
CA HIS A 142 -6.43 -10.77 -12.20
C HIS A 142 -7.30 -9.57 -12.58
N GLY A 143 -7.51 -8.63 -11.64
CA GLY A 143 -8.32 -7.41 -11.84
C GLY A 143 -7.71 -6.38 -12.78
N GLY A 144 -6.47 -6.60 -13.25
CA GLY A 144 -5.74 -5.65 -14.09
C GLY A 144 -5.24 -4.43 -13.33
N PHE A 145 -4.46 -3.59 -14.00
CA PHE A 145 -3.84 -2.41 -13.42
C PHE A 145 -4.32 -1.16 -14.16
N LYS A 146 -5.49 -0.68 -13.78
CA LYS A 146 -6.08 0.55 -14.31
C LYS A 146 -5.87 1.70 -13.33
N GLN A 147 -5.61 2.90 -13.86
CA GLN A 147 -5.57 4.10 -13.04
C GLN A 147 -6.93 4.34 -12.37
N ARG A 148 -6.91 4.51 -11.06
CA ARG A 148 -8.10 4.94 -10.30
C ARG A 148 -8.15 6.46 -10.29
N LYS A 149 -9.08 7.03 -11.05
CA LYS A 149 -9.29 8.49 -11.11
C LYS A 149 -10.07 9.01 -9.91
N ASP A 150 -10.88 8.15 -9.31
CA ASP A 150 -11.77 8.47 -8.19
C ASP A 150 -11.17 8.11 -6.83
N ALA A 151 -9.85 7.89 -6.77
CA ALA A 151 -9.16 7.71 -5.51
C ALA A 151 -9.15 9.04 -4.75
N ARG A 152 -10.28 9.38 -4.16
CA ARG A 152 -10.39 10.46 -3.18
C ARG A 152 -9.84 9.93 -1.88
N ILE A 153 -9.02 10.73 -1.23
CA ILE A 153 -8.75 10.54 0.19
C ILE A 153 -10.00 11.09 0.89
N ASP A 154 -10.98 10.22 1.14
CA ASP A 154 -12.25 10.63 1.75
C ASP A 154 -12.02 11.35 3.08
N ASN A 155 -10.91 11.07 3.73
CA ASN A 155 -10.51 11.68 5.00
C ASN A 155 -9.72 12.99 4.85
N ALA A 156 -9.32 13.40 3.65
CA ALA A 156 -8.60 14.67 3.48
C ALA A 156 -9.48 15.88 3.82
N HIS A 157 -10.80 15.74 3.77
CA HIS A 157 -11.74 16.76 4.21
C HIS A 157 -11.95 16.78 5.72
N ILE A 158 -11.55 15.72 6.40
CA ILE A 158 -11.74 15.51 7.84
C ILE A 158 -10.47 15.88 8.61
N MET A 159 -9.31 15.93 7.95
CA MET A 159 -8.16 16.54 8.57
C MET A 159 -8.49 18.02 8.81
N PRO A 160 -8.64 18.44 10.08
CA PRO A 160 -8.74 19.86 10.37
C PRO A 160 -7.48 20.46 9.73
N SER A 161 -7.71 21.38 8.81
CA SER A 161 -6.60 22.21 8.32
C SER A 161 -6.07 22.91 9.56
N TYR A 162 -4.91 22.49 10.05
CA TYR A 162 -4.15 23.18 11.09
C TYR A 162 -3.65 24.54 10.56
N ARG A 163 -4.47 25.22 9.79
CA ARG A 163 -4.23 26.59 9.44
C ARG A 163 -4.57 27.44 10.68
N GLY A 164 -3.56 27.64 11.48
CA GLY A 164 -3.49 28.83 12.29
C GLY A 164 -4.29 28.86 13.59
N THR A 165 -4.61 27.73 14.22
CA THR A 165 -4.63 27.78 15.67
C THR A 165 -3.17 27.58 16.10
N GLU A 166 -2.53 28.65 16.51
CA GLU A 166 -1.31 28.58 17.28
C GLU A 166 -1.62 27.67 18.46
N SER A 167 -1.32 26.37 18.31
CA SER A 167 -1.35 25.48 19.45
C SER A 167 -0.26 25.98 20.36
N THR A 168 -0.62 26.67 21.41
CA THR A 168 0.32 27.01 22.46
C THR A 168 0.98 25.72 22.87
N SER A 169 2.31 25.63 22.66
CA SER A 169 3.04 24.41 22.98
C SER A 169 2.85 24.12 24.46
N LEU A 170 2.81 22.84 24.85
CA LEU A 170 2.75 22.44 26.26
C LEU A 170 3.75 23.24 27.13
N MET A 171 4.93 23.52 26.60
CA MET A 171 5.96 24.33 27.24
C MET A 171 5.55 25.81 27.42
N ALA A 172 4.83 26.38 26.45
CA ALA A 172 4.34 27.76 26.57
C ALA A 172 3.25 27.85 27.65
N ARG A 173 2.36 26.87 27.73
CA ARG A 173 1.31 26.76 28.76
C ARG A 173 1.92 26.59 30.16
N LEU A 174 2.91 25.72 30.29
CA LEU A 174 3.63 25.53 31.58
C LEU A 174 4.40 26.80 32.01
N LYS A 175 4.94 27.55 31.05
CA LYS A 175 5.65 28.81 31.33
C LYS A 175 4.70 29.95 31.67
N ALA A 176 3.47 29.93 31.21
CA ALA A 176 2.45 30.93 31.53
C ALA A 176 2.09 30.95 33.02
N ARG A 177 2.24 29.78 33.71
CA ARG A 177 1.96 29.65 35.15
C ARG A 177 0.58 30.18 35.57
N GLU A 178 -0.39 30.01 34.69
CA GLU A 178 -1.76 30.45 34.90
C GLU A 178 -2.73 29.30 34.52
N CYS A 179 -3.76 29.10 35.32
CA CYS A 179 -4.79 28.13 35.03
C CYS A 179 -5.65 28.61 33.86
N GLU A 180 -5.73 27.82 32.77
CA GLU A 180 -6.54 28.16 31.60
C GLU A 180 -8.05 28.20 31.88
N TYR A 181 -8.50 27.67 33.02
CA TYR A 181 -9.92 27.59 33.40
C TYR A 181 -10.36 28.73 34.30
N CYS A 182 -9.56 29.06 35.33
CA CYS A 182 -9.96 30.01 36.33
C CYS A 182 -8.97 31.18 36.56
N GLY A 183 -7.84 31.19 35.83
CA GLY A 183 -6.83 32.23 35.95
C GLY A 183 -6.02 32.19 37.26
N ALA A 184 -6.11 31.11 38.05
CA ALA A 184 -5.32 30.99 39.26
C ALA A 184 -3.83 30.78 38.96
N GLU A 185 -2.95 31.39 39.74
CA GLU A 185 -1.48 31.30 39.56
C GLU A 185 -0.81 30.32 40.54
N ASP A 186 -1.50 29.92 41.62
CA ASP A 186 -0.98 29.05 42.65
C ASP A 186 -1.56 27.63 42.59
N ASN A 187 -0.78 26.65 43.09
CA ASN A 187 -1.17 25.25 43.21
C ASN A 187 -1.58 24.59 41.89
N LEU A 188 -0.99 24.96 40.79
CA LEU A 188 -1.30 24.46 39.47
C LEU A 188 -0.96 22.99 39.32
N ARG A 189 -1.93 22.20 38.82
CA ARG A 189 -1.75 20.78 38.47
C ARG A 189 -2.20 20.51 37.04
N MET A 190 -1.47 19.64 36.35
CA MET A 190 -1.87 19.18 35.04
C MET A 190 -2.90 18.06 35.16
N VAL A 191 -4.06 18.25 34.59
CA VAL A 191 -5.15 17.28 34.65
C VAL A 191 -5.59 16.86 33.24
N HIS A 192 -5.73 15.56 33.07
CA HIS A 192 -6.35 15.01 31.87
C HIS A 192 -7.86 15.13 31.98
N VAL A 193 -8.48 16.03 31.23
CA VAL A 193 -9.94 16.28 31.28
C VAL A 193 -10.76 15.06 30.84
N ARG A 194 -10.21 14.22 29.96
CA ARG A 194 -10.88 12.99 29.50
C ARG A 194 -9.93 11.83 29.48
N LYS A 195 -10.41 10.67 29.97
CA LYS A 195 -9.67 9.41 29.83
C LYS A 195 -9.73 8.94 28.39
N LEU A 196 -8.67 8.34 27.88
CA LEU A 196 -8.60 7.74 26.53
C LEU A 196 -9.79 6.82 26.23
N LYS A 197 -10.28 6.07 27.23
CA LYS A 197 -11.47 5.20 27.09
C LYS A 197 -12.79 5.95 26.84
N ASP A 198 -12.88 7.19 27.30
CA ASP A 198 -14.09 8.03 27.21
C ASP A 198 -14.15 8.77 25.88
N LEU A 199 -13.05 8.74 25.14
CA LEU A 199 -12.86 9.32 23.82
C LEU A 199 -13.18 8.34 22.68
N LYS A 200 -13.94 7.28 22.95
CA LYS A 200 -14.47 6.41 21.88
C LYS A 200 -15.27 7.28 20.91
N GLY A 201 -14.55 7.71 19.88
CA GLY A 201 -15.06 8.70 18.94
C GLY A 201 -16.28 8.18 18.21
N LYS A 202 -17.33 8.98 18.24
CA LYS A 202 -18.47 8.83 17.35
C LYS A 202 -18.13 9.20 15.90
N GLN A 203 -16.90 9.67 15.65
CA GLN A 203 -16.37 10.08 14.35
C GLN A 203 -14.95 9.51 14.17
N GLU A 204 -14.68 8.94 13.01
CA GLU A 204 -13.41 8.24 12.69
C GLU A 204 -12.16 9.10 12.92
N TRP A 205 -12.21 10.40 12.64
CA TRP A 205 -11.07 11.30 12.85
C TRP A 205 -10.71 11.51 14.33
N LEU A 206 -11.67 11.40 15.26
CA LEU A 206 -11.39 11.46 16.69
C LEU A 206 -10.57 10.25 17.17
N SER A 207 -10.73 9.09 16.56
CA SER A 207 -9.92 7.92 16.87
C SER A 207 -8.47 8.07 16.43
N LEU A 208 -8.21 8.78 15.33
CA LEU A 208 -6.84 9.08 14.84
C LEU A 208 -6.12 10.10 15.71
N ILE A 209 -6.83 11.10 16.25
CA ILE A 209 -6.25 12.08 17.20
C ILE A 209 -5.78 11.40 18.49
N HIS A 210 -6.45 10.32 18.91
CA HIS A 210 -6.05 9.55 20.09
C HIS A 210 -4.75 8.79 19.94
N ILE A 211 -4.37 8.46 18.71
CA ILE A 211 -3.12 7.76 18.41
C ILE A 211 -1.96 8.73 18.34
N SER A 212 -2.20 9.96 17.88
CA SER A 212 -1.15 10.97 17.66
C SER A 212 -0.98 11.99 18.80
N GLU A 213 -2.07 12.34 19.50
CA GLU A 213 -2.05 13.25 20.65
C GLU A 213 -3.01 12.77 21.76
N PRO A 214 -2.55 11.95 22.69
CA PRO A 214 -3.45 11.34 23.68
C PRO A 214 -3.96 12.30 24.75
N THR A 215 -3.59 13.58 24.75
CA THR A 215 -3.90 14.44 25.90
C THR A 215 -4.07 15.91 25.56
N ARG A 216 -5.27 16.40 25.74
CA ARG A 216 -5.47 17.83 26.06
C ARG A 216 -5.19 17.98 27.54
N LEU A 217 -4.07 18.60 27.86
CA LEU A 217 -3.70 18.88 29.24
C LEU A 217 -4.29 20.24 29.60
N ASP A 218 -5.31 20.23 30.45
CA ASP A 218 -5.80 21.43 31.08
C ASP A 218 -5.14 21.53 32.45
N VAL A 219 -4.68 22.72 32.80
CA VAL A 219 -4.09 23.01 34.10
C VAL A 219 -5.25 23.44 35.02
N ILE A 220 -5.49 22.69 36.07
CA ILE A 220 -6.48 23.00 37.09
C ILE A 220 -5.72 23.31 38.40
N SER A 221 -6.14 24.36 39.04
CA SER A 221 -5.65 24.75 40.37
C SER A 221 -6.21 23.86 41.47
#